data_6359d3f1a6c5c810c80b9fe12db887a3
#
_entry.id   6359d3f1a6c5c810c80b9fe12db887a3
#
_cell.length_a   1.000
_cell.length_b   1.000
_cell.length_c   1.000
_cell.angle_alpha   90.00
_cell.angle_beta   90.00
_cell.angle_gamma   90.00
#
_symmetry.space_group_name_H-M   'P 1'
#
loop_
_entity.id
_entity.type
_entity.pdbx_description
1 polymer ?
#
loop_
_entity_poly.entity_id
_entity_poly.type
_entity_poly.pdbx_seq_one_letter_code
_entity_poly.pdbx_strand_id
1 'polypeptide(L)'
;MSKLFTPLRIRDLALSNRAWVSPMCQYSAVDGVVSDWHQAHLGSFATGGAGLIMAEASGVVPEGRISIACPGLWNEEQVEAWARITEFAHAQGTRTGIQLAHAGRKASTMRPWDDHLMAASDEGGWTASAPSAVAFEGYPVPHSLDVAEIDQVVEAFAAAAQRAIRSGFDVLEIHAAHGYLLHQFMSPLSNRRTDGYGGSFENRVRLTLRVVEAVRRAMPDAMPLFVRISATDYVEGGWDLEQSVQLGHLLKERGVDLIDVSSGGNIHGIRIELRPGYQVDFASTIREQVGVLTSAVGLITEAHQAEAILEEGRADAVMLARAFLRNPHWANEAAEQLGDFIGWPKQYERARTLHR
;
A
#
# COMPACT_ATOMS: atom_id res chain seq x y z
N MET A 1 -11.87 -19.66 -18.35
CA MET A 1 -11.27 -19.14 -17.12
C MET A 1 -11.23 -17.64 -17.26
N SER A 2 -11.85 -16.93 -16.37
CA SER A 2 -11.86 -15.48 -16.36
C SER A 2 -10.43 -14.93 -16.15
N LYS A 3 -10.17 -13.73 -16.63
CA LYS A 3 -8.84 -13.11 -16.50
C LYS A 3 -8.48 -12.84 -15.04
N LEU A 4 -9.47 -12.54 -14.20
CA LEU A 4 -9.33 -12.32 -12.76
C LEU A 4 -8.66 -13.52 -12.07
N PHE A 5 -8.96 -14.74 -12.48
CA PHE A 5 -8.43 -15.97 -11.89
C PHE A 5 -7.31 -16.63 -12.72
N THR A 6 -6.74 -15.90 -13.70
CA THR A 6 -5.50 -16.34 -14.34
C THR A 6 -4.29 -15.92 -13.51
N PRO A 7 -3.22 -16.74 -13.44
CA PRO A 7 -1.99 -16.35 -12.75
C PRO A 7 -1.36 -15.09 -13.35
N LEU A 8 -0.67 -14.33 -12.50
CA LEU A 8 0.20 -13.23 -12.91
C LEU A 8 1.61 -13.48 -12.40
N ARG A 9 2.58 -13.53 -13.33
CA ARG A 9 3.99 -13.62 -12.96
C ARG A 9 4.63 -12.25 -12.97
N ILE A 10 5.27 -11.88 -11.86
CA ILE A 10 6.06 -10.65 -11.73
C ILE A 10 7.44 -11.06 -11.25
N ARG A 11 8.46 -10.85 -12.07
CA ARG A 11 9.80 -11.43 -11.89
C ARG A 11 9.70 -12.96 -11.69
N ASP A 12 10.23 -13.49 -10.59
CA ASP A 12 10.16 -14.93 -10.30
C ASP A 12 8.94 -15.33 -9.47
N LEU A 13 8.17 -14.36 -8.98
CA LEU A 13 6.98 -14.61 -8.20
C LEU A 13 5.78 -14.92 -9.10
N ALA A 14 5.12 -16.05 -8.87
CA ALA A 14 3.83 -16.39 -9.45
C ALA A 14 2.72 -16.12 -8.43
N LEU A 15 1.80 -15.24 -8.78
CA LEU A 15 0.57 -14.95 -8.05
C LEU A 15 -0.55 -15.77 -8.68
N SER A 16 -1.32 -16.51 -7.86
CA SER A 16 -2.30 -17.49 -8.32
C SER A 16 -3.48 -16.88 -9.09
N ASN A 17 -3.83 -15.65 -8.76
CA ASN A 17 -4.89 -14.88 -9.41
C ASN A 17 -4.61 -13.37 -9.27
N ARG A 18 -5.51 -12.53 -9.80
CA ARG A 18 -5.37 -11.06 -9.86
C ARG A 18 -6.31 -10.33 -8.89
N ALA A 19 -6.99 -11.06 -8.00
CA ALA A 19 -7.82 -10.51 -6.92
C ALA A 19 -6.98 -10.40 -5.64
N TRP A 20 -6.55 -9.19 -5.30
CA TRP A 20 -5.61 -8.93 -4.23
C TRP A 20 -6.23 -8.13 -3.10
N VAL A 21 -5.81 -8.40 -1.87
CA VAL A 21 -6.21 -7.63 -0.69
C VAL A 21 -5.38 -6.35 -0.66
N SER A 22 -6.06 -5.20 -0.66
CA SER A 22 -5.42 -3.88 -0.50
C SER A 22 -4.92 -3.69 0.94
N PRO A 23 -3.81 -2.97 1.18
CA PRO A 23 -3.35 -2.68 2.53
C PRO A 23 -4.38 -1.82 3.28
N MET A 24 -4.76 -2.26 4.49
CA MET A 24 -5.80 -1.64 5.31
C MET A 24 -5.38 -1.62 6.78
N CYS A 25 -5.16 -0.42 7.34
CA CYS A 25 -4.76 -0.25 8.74
C CYS A 25 -5.80 -0.87 9.68
N GLN A 26 -5.32 -1.67 10.63
CA GLN A 26 -6.13 -2.38 11.61
C GLN A 26 -6.09 -1.72 13.00
N TYR A 27 -5.13 -0.83 13.23
CA TYR A 27 -4.99 -0.12 14.51
C TYR A 27 -4.98 -1.04 15.74
N SER A 28 -4.33 -2.20 15.62
CA SER A 28 -4.39 -3.29 16.61
C SER A 28 -3.01 -3.80 17.04
N ALA A 29 -1.94 -3.10 16.62
CA ALA A 29 -0.59 -3.37 17.08
C ALA A 29 -0.33 -2.75 18.46
N VAL A 30 0.58 -3.35 19.21
CA VAL A 30 1.09 -2.84 20.48
C VAL A 30 2.58 -2.59 20.30
N ASP A 31 3.03 -1.36 20.52
CA ASP A 31 4.43 -0.93 20.31
C ASP A 31 5.00 -1.31 18.93
N GLY A 32 4.13 -1.27 17.92
CA GLY A 32 4.45 -1.64 16.55
C GLY A 32 4.50 -3.14 16.28
N VAL A 33 4.27 -3.99 17.29
CA VAL A 33 4.24 -5.45 17.15
C VAL A 33 2.83 -5.90 16.78
N VAL A 34 2.70 -6.71 15.74
CA VAL A 34 1.43 -7.28 15.31
C VAL A 34 0.92 -8.30 16.32
N SER A 35 -0.40 -8.35 16.47
CA SER A 35 -1.10 -9.15 17.48
C SER A 35 -1.86 -10.34 16.85
N ASP A 36 -2.54 -11.12 17.68
CA ASP A 36 -3.43 -12.19 17.24
C ASP A 36 -4.57 -11.68 16.33
N TRP A 37 -4.94 -10.39 16.46
CA TRP A 37 -5.87 -9.77 15.52
C TRP A 37 -5.35 -9.83 14.09
N HIS A 38 -4.08 -9.49 13.86
CA HIS A 38 -3.47 -9.51 12.52
C HIS A 38 -3.36 -10.93 11.98
N GLN A 39 -3.06 -11.91 12.84
CA GLN A 39 -3.07 -13.33 12.49
C GLN A 39 -4.44 -13.79 12.00
N ALA A 40 -5.50 -13.46 12.75
CA ALA A 40 -6.87 -13.81 12.39
C ALA A 40 -7.33 -13.07 11.11
N HIS A 41 -7.05 -11.77 11.04
CA HIS A 41 -7.44 -10.89 9.94
C HIS A 41 -6.80 -11.32 8.60
N LEU A 42 -5.48 -11.37 8.54
CA LEU A 42 -4.75 -11.74 7.32
C LEU A 42 -4.92 -13.23 7.00
N GLY A 43 -4.99 -14.07 8.03
CA GLY A 43 -5.25 -15.51 7.88
C GLY A 43 -6.61 -15.82 7.26
N SER A 44 -7.63 -15.02 7.54
CA SER A 44 -8.95 -15.17 6.92
C SER A 44 -8.92 -14.96 5.39
N PHE A 45 -8.14 -13.99 4.91
CA PHE A 45 -7.95 -13.76 3.48
C PHE A 45 -7.13 -14.87 2.81
N ALA A 46 -6.13 -15.41 3.55
CA ALA A 46 -5.33 -16.53 3.05
C ALA A 46 -6.19 -17.78 2.79
N THR A 47 -7.16 -18.06 3.67
CA THR A 47 -8.14 -19.14 3.48
C THR A 47 -9.24 -18.77 2.48
N GLY A 48 -9.39 -17.50 2.15
CA GLY A 48 -10.42 -16.96 1.24
C GLY A 48 -10.02 -16.89 -0.22
N GLY A 49 -8.84 -17.38 -0.60
CA GLY A 49 -8.43 -17.52 -2.00
C GLY A 49 -7.86 -16.25 -2.65
N ALA A 50 -7.49 -15.22 -1.89
CA ALA A 50 -6.82 -14.04 -2.42
C ALA A 50 -5.47 -14.43 -3.07
N GLY A 51 -5.15 -13.85 -4.23
CA GLY A 51 -3.88 -14.11 -4.92
C GLY A 51 -2.67 -13.44 -4.27
N LEU A 52 -2.89 -12.31 -3.61
CA LEU A 52 -1.91 -11.58 -2.82
C LEU A 52 -2.62 -10.89 -1.65
N ILE A 53 -2.03 -10.96 -0.47
CA ILE A 53 -2.46 -10.20 0.69
C ILE A 53 -1.41 -9.13 0.97
N MET A 54 -1.77 -7.86 0.74
CA MET A 54 -0.90 -6.75 1.13
C MET A 54 -1.19 -6.37 2.58
N ALA A 55 -0.23 -6.60 3.46
CA ALA A 55 -0.30 -6.16 4.85
C ALA A 55 -0.30 -4.62 4.93
N GLU A 56 -0.92 -4.11 5.98
CA GLU A 56 -1.13 -2.68 6.20
C GLU A 56 0.16 -1.84 6.23
N ALA A 57 -0.03 -0.52 6.10
CA ALA A 57 1.04 0.47 6.26
C ALA A 57 1.80 0.25 7.57
N SER A 58 3.03 -0.22 7.44
CA SER A 58 3.93 -0.54 8.55
C SER A 58 5.04 0.50 8.64
N GLY A 59 5.16 1.14 9.80
CA GLY A 59 6.15 2.20 10.03
C GLY A 59 7.58 1.67 9.86
N VAL A 60 8.41 2.37 9.07
CA VAL A 60 9.83 2.04 8.93
C VAL A 60 10.67 2.54 10.12
N VAL A 61 10.12 3.46 10.89
CA VAL A 61 10.60 3.97 12.19
C VAL A 61 9.40 4.15 13.12
N PRO A 62 9.58 4.22 14.45
CA PRO A 62 8.48 4.43 15.40
C PRO A 62 7.62 5.65 15.05
N GLU A 63 8.24 6.77 14.72
CA GLU A 63 7.59 8.05 14.38
C GLU A 63 6.93 8.02 12.99
N GLY A 64 7.24 7.03 12.18
CA GLY A 64 6.65 6.82 10.86
C GLY A 64 5.27 6.18 10.89
N ARG A 65 4.77 5.73 12.04
CA ARG A 65 3.42 5.16 12.16
C ARG A 65 2.34 6.21 11.95
N ILE A 66 1.20 5.79 11.41
CA ILE A 66 0.02 6.66 11.30
C ILE A 66 -0.57 6.89 12.70
N SER A 67 -0.79 5.80 13.44
CA SER A 67 -1.36 5.78 14.77
C SER A 67 -0.42 5.08 15.75
N ILE A 68 -0.57 5.38 17.04
CA ILE A 68 0.11 4.66 18.13
C ILE A 68 -0.11 3.14 18.06
N ALA A 69 -1.21 2.71 17.44
CA ALA A 69 -1.61 1.31 17.30
C ALA A 69 -1.35 0.71 15.91
N CYS A 70 -0.56 1.38 15.05
CA CYS A 70 -0.12 0.81 13.78
C CYS A 70 1.13 -0.06 13.96
N PRO A 71 1.29 -1.11 13.13
CA PRO A 71 2.49 -1.94 13.14
C PRO A 71 3.70 -1.22 12.58
N GLY A 72 4.84 -1.82 12.81
CA GLY A 72 6.12 -1.37 12.29
C GLY A 72 7.04 -2.50 11.87
N LEU A 73 8.21 -2.10 11.36
CA LEU A 73 9.25 -3.03 10.96
C LEU A 73 10.65 -2.41 11.17
N TRP A 74 10.90 -1.94 12.40
CA TRP A 74 12.16 -1.30 12.80
C TRP A 74 13.00 -2.10 13.80
N ASN A 75 12.49 -3.22 14.34
CA ASN A 75 13.20 -4.11 15.27
C ASN A 75 12.96 -5.60 14.98
N GLU A 76 13.67 -6.47 15.70
CA GLU A 76 13.62 -7.92 15.46
C GLU A 76 12.35 -8.57 16.03
N GLU A 77 11.77 -8.06 17.09
CA GLU A 77 10.51 -8.57 17.65
C GLU A 77 9.38 -8.49 16.62
N GLN A 78 9.36 -7.39 15.87
CA GLN A 78 8.40 -7.19 14.79
C GLN A 78 8.63 -8.17 13.62
N VAL A 79 9.91 -8.49 13.32
CA VAL A 79 10.26 -9.50 12.31
C VAL A 79 9.68 -10.86 12.68
N GLU A 80 9.89 -11.31 13.93
CA GLU A 80 9.38 -12.60 14.42
C GLU A 80 7.84 -12.65 14.45
N ALA A 81 7.20 -11.53 14.84
CA ALA A 81 5.75 -11.44 14.87
C ALA A 81 5.13 -11.53 13.46
N TRP A 82 5.70 -10.81 12.48
CA TRP A 82 5.28 -10.89 11.09
C TRP A 82 5.55 -12.25 10.44
N ALA A 83 6.69 -12.90 10.77
CA ALA A 83 7.06 -14.21 10.21
C ALA A 83 6.00 -15.29 10.48
N ARG A 84 5.36 -15.28 11.65
CA ARG A 84 4.27 -16.22 11.97
C ARG A 84 3.06 -16.06 11.05
N ILE A 85 2.77 -14.82 10.64
CA ILE A 85 1.63 -14.51 9.76
C ILE A 85 1.94 -14.93 8.32
N THR A 86 3.13 -14.61 7.82
CA THR A 86 3.55 -14.99 6.45
C THR A 86 3.65 -16.50 6.31
N GLU A 87 4.20 -17.19 7.30
CA GLU A 87 4.28 -18.66 7.33
C GLU A 87 2.88 -19.30 7.25
N PHE A 88 1.92 -18.79 8.02
CA PHE A 88 0.54 -19.28 7.94
C PHE A 88 -0.06 -19.06 6.55
N ALA A 89 0.09 -17.85 5.98
CA ALA A 89 -0.43 -17.54 4.65
C ALA A 89 0.17 -18.43 3.56
N HIS A 90 1.48 -18.66 3.61
CA HIS A 90 2.18 -19.57 2.71
C HIS A 90 1.70 -21.02 2.84
N ALA A 91 1.42 -21.48 4.06
CA ALA A 91 0.85 -22.81 4.30
C ALA A 91 -0.56 -22.96 3.68
N GLN A 92 -1.29 -21.86 3.45
CA GLN A 92 -2.54 -21.85 2.70
C GLN A 92 -2.34 -21.67 1.17
N GLY A 93 -1.10 -21.51 0.70
CA GLY A 93 -0.78 -21.30 -0.72
C GLY A 93 -0.93 -19.85 -1.20
N THR A 94 -1.11 -18.88 -0.28
CA THR A 94 -1.30 -17.47 -0.60
C THR A 94 0.02 -16.70 -0.45
N ARG A 95 0.26 -15.74 -1.35
CA ARG A 95 1.42 -14.84 -1.30
C ARG A 95 1.12 -13.61 -0.46
N THR A 96 2.16 -13.07 0.19
CA THR A 96 2.06 -11.92 1.08
C THR A 96 2.96 -10.78 0.64
N GLY A 97 2.46 -9.57 0.79
CA GLY A 97 3.24 -8.34 0.65
C GLY A 97 3.10 -7.47 1.90
N ILE A 98 3.99 -6.51 2.07
CA ILE A 98 3.91 -5.51 3.13
C ILE A 98 4.10 -4.11 2.57
N GLN A 99 3.29 -3.17 3.06
CA GLN A 99 3.39 -1.76 2.70
C GLN A 99 4.32 -1.03 3.69
N LEU A 100 5.54 -0.68 3.23
CA LEU A 100 6.50 0.13 4.00
C LEU A 100 6.08 1.60 3.96
N ALA A 101 5.96 2.23 5.13
CA ALA A 101 5.34 3.54 5.25
C ALA A 101 6.07 4.48 6.22
N HIS A 102 5.88 5.77 5.98
CA HIS A 102 6.13 6.85 6.92
C HIS A 102 5.00 7.88 6.79
N ALA A 103 4.23 8.06 7.85
CA ALA A 103 3.01 8.87 7.81
C ALA A 103 3.25 10.38 7.63
N GLY A 104 4.46 10.85 7.90
CA GLY A 104 4.75 12.27 7.76
C GLY A 104 3.88 13.12 8.69
N ARG A 105 3.37 14.25 8.19
CA ARG A 105 2.51 15.19 8.94
C ARG A 105 1.16 14.61 9.39
N LYS A 106 0.81 13.40 8.96
CA LYS A 106 -0.41 12.70 9.34
C LYS A 106 -0.14 11.58 10.35
N ALA A 107 1.01 11.62 11.03
CA ALA A 107 1.41 10.67 12.06
C ALA A 107 0.83 11.02 13.45
N SER A 108 1.07 10.13 14.41
CA SER A 108 0.76 10.35 15.84
C SER A 108 -0.72 10.49 16.15
N THR A 109 -1.56 9.71 15.44
CA THR A 109 -3.01 9.69 15.72
C THR A 109 -3.36 8.61 16.73
N MET A 110 -4.51 8.79 17.37
CA MET A 110 -5.24 7.73 18.06
C MET A 110 -5.90 6.79 17.03
N ARG A 111 -6.59 5.76 17.51
CA ARG A 111 -7.40 4.89 16.65
C ARG A 111 -8.63 5.65 16.15
N PRO A 112 -9.19 5.34 14.97
CA PRO A 112 -10.36 6.05 14.43
C PRO A 112 -11.63 5.98 15.28
N TRP A 113 -11.67 5.10 16.25
CA TRP A 113 -12.82 4.91 17.18
C TRP A 113 -12.54 5.42 18.58
N ASP A 114 -11.36 6.03 18.83
CA ASP A 114 -11.06 6.70 20.11
C ASP A 114 -11.69 8.10 20.11
N ASP A 115 -11.85 8.69 21.32
CA ASP A 115 -12.59 9.93 21.49
C ASP A 115 -11.93 11.17 20.90
N HIS A 116 -10.64 11.12 20.58
CA HIS A 116 -9.87 12.23 20.01
C HIS A 116 -8.87 11.76 18.94
N LEU A 117 -8.51 12.70 18.05
CA LEU A 117 -7.73 12.39 16.86
C LEU A 117 -6.23 12.22 17.16
N MET A 118 -5.64 13.11 17.93
CA MET A 118 -4.19 13.18 18.12
C MET A 118 -3.80 12.55 19.44
N ALA A 119 -2.81 11.65 19.41
CA ALA A 119 -2.26 11.07 20.63
C ALA A 119 -1.47 12.13 21.43
N ALA A 120 -1.78 12.30 22.70
CA ALA A 120 -0.99 13.10 23.61
C ALA A 120 0.34 12.42 23.97
N SER A 121 1.31 13.17 24.50
CA SER A 121 2.63 12.61 24.83
C SER A 121 2.59 11.51 25.86
N ASP A 122 1.68 11.60 26.83
CA ASP A 122 1.44 10.60 27.88
C ASP A 122 0.65 9.38 27.38
N GLU A 123 0.05 9.46 26.18
CA GLU A 123 -0.60 8.37 25.46
C GLU A 123 0.35 7.71 24.44
N GLY A 124 1.62 8.12 24.40
CA GLY A 124 2.61 7.61 23.45
C GLY A 124 2.66 8.36 22.13
N GLY A 125 2.07 9.57 22.06
CA GLY A 125 2.14 10.46 20.90
C GLY A 125 3.52 11.10 20.72
N TRP A 126 3.82 11.52 19.49
CA TRP A 126 5.10 12.14 19.10
C TRP A 126 4.91 13.32 18.15
N THR A 127 5.94 14.13 18.00
CA THR A 127 5.95 15.20 16.99
C THR A 127 6.13 14.62 15.59
N ALA A 128 5.15 14.86 14.71
CA ALA A 128 5.20 14.41 13.33
C ALA A 128 6.28 15.17 12.53
N SER A 129 6.84 14.51 11.52
CA SER A 129 7.83 15.08 10.59
C SER A 129 7.25 15.24 9.19
N ALA A 130 7.74 16.25 8.44
CA ALA A 130 7.24 16.55 7.08
C ALA A 130 8.32 17.22 6.22
N PRO A 131 8.12 17.41 4.89
CA PRO A 131 9.03 18.22 4.08
C PRO A 131 9.08 19.68 4.53
N SER A 132 8.01 20.21 5.09
CA SER A 132 7.88 21.62 5.51
C SER A 132 6.94 21.71 6.71
N ALA A 133 7.06 22.78 7.51
CA ALA A 133 6.20 23.07 8.66
C ALA A 133 4.77 23.50 8.23
N VAL A 134 4.13 22.67 7.40
CA VAL A 134 2.75 22.86 6.89
C VAL A 134 1.86 21.78 7.48
N ALA A 135 1.03 22.12 8.43
CA ALA A 135 0.10 21.19 9.07
C ALA A 135 -0.90 20.60 8.07
N PHE A 136 -1.31 19.37 8.30
CA PHE A 136 -2.58 18.86 7.73
C PHE A 136 -3.71 19.42 8.59
N GLU A 137 -4.86 19.73 8.00
CA GLU A 137 -5.97 20.31 8.74
C GLU A 137 -6.41 19.42 9.90
N GLY A 138 -6.52 19.99 11.09
CA GLY A 138 -6.82 19.27 12.34
C GLY A 138 -5.59 18.62 13.02
N TYR A 139 -4.40 18.73 12.44
CA TYR A 139 -3.16 18.17 12.99
C TYR A 139 -2.20 19.28 13.47
N PRO A 140 -1.31 18.98 14.43
CA PRO A 140 -0.25 19.90 14.82
C PRO A 140 0.70 20.25 13.66
N VAL A 141 1.39 21.39 13.78
CA VAL A 141 2.45 21.75 12.84
C VAL A 141 3.61 20.76 12.99
N PRO A 142 4.01 20.06 11.89
CA PRO A 142 5.07 19.08 11.95
C PRO A 142 6.46 19.74 12.02
N HIS A 143 7.45 18.99 12.49
CA HIS A 143 8.86 19.28 12.30
C HIS A 143 9.23 19.19 10.81
N SER A 144 9.94 20.22 10.31
CA SER A 144 10.45 20.20 8.93
C SER A 144 11.78 19.46 8.89
N LEU A 145 11.83 18.32 8.19
CA LEU A 145 13.03 17.50 8.07
C LEU A 145 14.20 18.28 7.45
N ASP A 146 15.37 18.20 8.04
CA ASP A 146 16.60 18.63 7.41
C ASP A 146 17.15 17.55 6.43
N VAL A 147 18.27 17.84 5.75
CA VAL A 147 18.84 16.92 4.76
C VAL A 147 19.37 15.63 5.40
N ALA A 148 19.96 15.73 6.61
CA ALA A 148 20.48 14.57 7.33
C ALA A 148 19.34 13.65 7.80
N GLU A 149 18.23 14.22 8.25
CA GLU A 149 17.02 13.47 8.63
C GLU A 149 16.37 12.81 7.40
N ILE A 150 16.39 13.46 6.22
CA ILE A 150 15.95 12.87 4.96
C ILE A 150 16.82 11.65 4.61
N ASP A 151 18.13 11.71 4.82
CA ASP A 151 19.03 10.57 4.61
C ASP A 151 18.70 9.41 5.56
N GLN A 152 18.39 9.69 6.83
CA GLN A 152 17.94 8.66 7.80
C GLN A 152 16.62 8.01 7.38
N VAL A 153 15.68 8.77 6.81
CA VAL A 153 14.44 8.18 6.27
C VAL A 153 14.75 7.17 5.14
N VAL A 154 15.66 7.50 4.23
CA VAL A 154 16.06 6.58 3.14
C VAL A 154 16.68 5.30 3.71
N GLU A 155 17.56 5.42 4.70
CA GLU A 155 18.19 4.28 5.37
C GLU A 155 17.16 3.42 6.12
N ALA A 156 16.18 4.04 6.78
CA ALA A 156 15.11 3.36 7.49
C ALA A 156 14.24 2.49 6.56
N PHE A 157 13.88 3.01 5.37
CA PHE A 157 13.17 2.22 4.36
C PHE A 157 14.00 1.01 3.89
N ALA A 158 15.28 1.18 3.63
CA ALA A 158 16.16 0.07 3.23
C ALA A 158 16.29 -0.98 4.33
N ALA A 159 16.45 -0.56 5.58
CA ALA A 159 16.53 -1.45 6.74
C ALA A 159 15.20 -2.20 6.98
N ALA A 160 14.06 -1.52 6.83
CA ALA A 160 12.74 -2.15 6.92
C ALA A 160 12.52 -3.16 5.78
N ALA A 161 12.98 -2.87 4.56
CA ALA A 161 12.94 -3.83 3.45
C ALA A 161 13.69 -5.14 3.78
N GLN A 162 14.89 -5.04 4.35
CA GLN A 162 15.65 -6.23 4.76
C GLN A 162 14.92 -7.02 5.86
N ARG A 163 14.26 -6.36 6.80
CA ARG A 163 13.45 -7.00 7.84
C ARG A 163 12.23 -7.67 7.25
N ALA A 164 11.53 -7.03 6.30
CA ALA A 164 10.40 -7.62 5.60
C ALA A 164 10.76 -8.92 4.87
N ILE A 165 11.92 -8.96 4.22
CA ILE A 165 12.42 -10.19 3.58
C ILE A 165 12.65 -11.29 4.61
N ARG A 166 13.26 -10.97 5.77
CA ARG A 166 13.45 -11.95 6.85
C ARG A 166 12.14 -12.40 7.50
N SER A 167 11.10 -11.55 7.48
CA SER A 167 9.75 -11.92 7.90
C SER A 167 9.01 -12.81 6.90
N GLY A 168 9.61 -13.14 5.74
CA GLY A 168 9.03 -14.02 4.74
C GLY A 168 8.06 -13.36 3.76
N PHE A 169 7.96 -12.04 3.67
CA PHE A 169 7.13 -11.38 2.67
C PHE A 169 7.65 -11.64 1.25
N ASP A 170 6.74 -11.88 0.30
CA ASP A 170 7.04 -12.15 -1.12
C ASP A 170 7.11 -10.86 -1.95
N VAL A 171 6.45 -9.77 -1.51
CA VAL A 171 6.34 -8.49 -2.21
C VAL A 171 6.59 -7.35 -1.23
N LEU A 172 7.37 -6.34 -1.63
CA LEU A 172 7.44 -5.08 -0.90
C LEU A 172 6.69 -3.99 -1.67
N GLU A 173 5.90 -3.20 -0.96
CA GLU A 173 5.25 -2.01 -1.49
C GLU A 173 5.72 -0.77 -0.74
N ILE A 174 6.19 0.25 -1.46
CA ILE A 174 6.51 1.56 -0.89
C ILE A 174 5.27 2.43 -0.91
N HIS A 175 4.88 2.95 0.24
CA HIS A 175 3.73 3.85 0.36
C HIS A 175 4.11 5.29 0.00
N ALA A 176 3.81 5.69 -1.23
CA ALA A 176 4.02 7.05 -1.75
C ALA A 176 2.69 7.76 -2.08
N ALA A 177 1.64 7.49 -1.30
CA ALA A 177 0.27 7.95 -1.55
C ALA A 177 -0.37 8.61 -0.32
N HIS A 178 -1.63 9.01 -0.47
CA HIS A 178 -2.58 9.39 0.58
C HIS A 178 -2.14 10.53 1.51
N GLY A 179 -1.22 11.40 1.02
CA GLY A 179 -0.72 12.52 1.81
C GLY A 179 0.21 12.09 2.94
N TYR A 180 0.83 10.90 2.85
CA TYR A 180 1.92 10.49 3.74
C TYR A 180 3.27 11.02 3.26
N LEU A 181 4.36 10.74 3.95
CA LEU A 181 5.61 11.48 3.82
C LEU A 181 6.10 11.61 2.37
N LEU A 182 6.18 10.51 1.62
CA LEU A 182 6.68 10.56 0.24
C LEU A 182 5.75 11.38 -0.67
N HIS A 183 4.42 11.23 -0.52
CA HIS A 183 3.45 12.06 -1.23
C HIS A 183 3.58 13.54 -0.83
N GLN A 184 3.81 13.83 0.46
CA GLN A 184 4.01 15.20 0.94
C GLN A 184 5.21 15.87 0.28
N PHE A 185 6.29 15.13 0.01
CA PHE A 185 7.44 15.65 -0.74
C PHE A 185 7.09 15.92 -2.20
N MET A 186 6.30 15.07 -2.85
CA MET A 186 5.95 15.19 -4.26
C MET A 186 5.00 16.36 -4.55
N SER A 187 4.05 16.62 -3.66
CA SER A 187 3.03 17.65 -3.87
C SER A 187 3.52 19.06 -3.48
N PRO A 188 3.41 20.06 -4.38
CA PRO A 188 3.78 21.44 -4.04
C PRO A 188 2.85 22.06 -2.99
N LEU A 189 1.69 21.45 -2.69
CA LEU A 189 0.77 21.94 -1.66
C LEU A 189 1.28 21.67 -0.23
N SER A 190 2.06 20.63 -0.04
CA SER A 190 2.66 20.25 1.25
C SER A 190 4.18 20.47 1.32
N ASN A 191 4.85 20.58 0.16
CA ASN A 191 6.29 20.81 0.08
C ASN A 191 6.58 22.26 -0.32
N ARG A 192 7.06 23.05 0.64
CA ARG A 192 7.47 24.47 0.47
C ARG A 192 8.98 24.65 0.56
N ARG A 193 9.75 23.57 0.37
CA ARG A 193 11.22 23.62 0.43
C ARG A 193 11.80 24.39 -0.76
N THR A 194 12.95 25.01 -0.50
CA THR A 194 13.72 25.75 -1.50
C THR A 194 15.09 25.15 -1.78
N ASP A 195 15.37 23.97 -1.20
CA ASP A 195 16.57 23.18 -1.41
C ASP A 195 16.39 22.11 -2.51
N GLY A 196 17.32 21.17 -2.59
CA GLY A 196 17.31 20.08 -3.56
C GLY A 196 16.14 19.09 -3.45
N TYR A 197 15.22 19.26 -2.50
CA TYR A 197 14.04 18.43 -2.28
C TYR A 197 12.72 19.18 -2.47
N GLY A 198 12.74 20.42 -2.99
CA GLY A 198 11.54 21.22 -3.23
C GLY A 198 11.62 22.03 -4.52
N GLY A 199 10.53 22.73 -4.84
CA GLY A 199 10.40 23.53 -6.05
C GLY A 199 10.09 22.70 -7.31
N SER A 200 11.08 22.39 -8.13
CA SER A 200 10.87 21.67 -9.40
C SER A 200 10.36 20.23 -9.20
N PHE A 201 9.79 19.64 -10.25
CA PHE A 201 9.33 18.25 -10.23
C PHE A 201 10.45 17.28 -9.81
N GLU A 202 11.65 17.42 -10.40
CA GLU A 202 12.81 16.55 -10.14
C GLU A 202 13.23 16.59 -8.66
N ASN A 203 13.17 17.76 -8.07
CA ASN A 203 13.52 17.94 -6.64
C ASN A 203 12.44 17.31 -5.75
N ARG A 204 11.16 17.52 -6.05
CA ARG A 204 10.05 17.02 -5.25
C ARG A 204 9.95 15.49 -5.27
N VAL A 205 10.26 14.83 -6.39
CA VAL A 205 10.25 13.37 -6.49
C VAL A 205 11.54 12.71 -5.98
N ARG A 206 12.59 13.49 -5.72
CA ARG A 206 13.93 13.02 -5.35
C ARG A 206 13.91 12.06 -4.16
N LEU A 207 13.19 12.38 -3.08
CA LEU A 207 13.12 11.49 -1.92
C LEU A 207 12.49 10.14 -2.28
N THR A 208 11.36 10.15 -2.99
CA THR A 208 10.69 8.92 -3.44
C THR A 208 11.62 8.04 -4.27
N LEU A 209 12.35 8.64 -5.22
CA LEU A 209 13.29 7.91 -6.06
C LEU A 209 14.48 7.34 -5.27
N ARG A 210 15.02 8.09 -4.32
CA ARG A 210 16.09 7.62 -3.42
C ARG A 210 15.64 6.45 -2.56
N VAL A 211 14.42 6.50 -2.02
CA VAL A 211 13.82 5.41 -1.26
C VAL A 211 13.67 4.17 -2.13
N VAL A 212 13.11 4.31 -3.35
CA VAL A 212 12.97 3.20 -4.31
C VAL A 212 14.32 2.56 -4.62
N GLU A 213 15.33 3.36 -4.92
CA GLU A 213 16.69 2.86 -5.20
C GLU A 213 17.31 2.14 -4.01
N ALA A 214 17.13 2.67 -2.80
CA ALA A 214 17.66 2.07 -1.58
C ALA A 214 16.97 0.74 -1.25
N VAL A 215 15.65 0.69 -1.35
CA VAL A 215 14.85 -0.53 -1.16
C VAL A 215 15.21 -1.56 -2.24
N ARG A 216 15.26 -1.18 -3.53
CA ARG A 216 15.59 -2.11 -4.61
C ARG A 216 16.99 -2.73 -4.42
N ARG A 217 17.99 -1.96 -3.98
CA ARG A 217 19.32 -2.48 -3.66
C ARG A 217 19.34 -3.44 -2.46
N ALA A 218 18.40 -3.29 -1.54
CA ALA A 218 18.29 -4.14 -0.35
C ALA A 218 17.53 -5.46 -0.61
N MET A 219 16.89 -5.60 -1.77
CA MET A 219 16.04 -6.74 -2.14
C MET A 219 16.74 -7.67 -3.14
N PRO A 220 16.42 -8.99 -3.12
CA PRO A 220 16.78 -9.89 -4.21
C PRO A 220 16.17 -9.44 -5.55
N ASP A 221 16.90 -9.62 -6.65
CA ASP A 221 16.42 -9.26 -7.99
C ASP A 221 15.14 -10.04 -8.38
N ALA A 222 14.99 -11.26 -7.89
CA ALA A 222 13.83 -12.10 -8.13
C ALA A 222 12.53 -11.61 -7.46
N MET A 223 12.65 -10.73 -6.45
CA MET A 223 11.51 -10.26 -5.64
C MET A 223 10.87 -9.01 -6.25
N PRO A 224 9.52 -8.96 -6.42
CA PRO A 224 8.83 -7.78 -6.92
C PRO A 224 8.86 -6.60 -5.96
N LEU A 225 9.01 -5.39 -6.53
CA LEU A 225 8.86 -4.12 -5.84
C LEU A 225 7.67 -3.34 -6.41
N PHE A 226 6.70 -3.02 -5.54
CA PHE A 226 5.56 -2.20 -5.85
C PHE A 226 5.73 -0.79 -5.27
N VAL A 227 5.06 0.18 -5.87
CA VAL A 227 4.93 1.53 -5.31
C VAL A 227 3.47 1.96 -5.38
N ARG A 228 2.88 2.31 -4.23
CA ARG A 228 1.56 2.89 -4.20
C ARG A 228 1.64 4.41 -4.30
N ILE A 229 0.90 4.99 -5.25
CA ILE A 229 0.83 6.44 -5.47
C ILE A 229 -0.60 6.95 -5.35
N SER A 230 -0.75 8.24 -5.03
CA SER A 230 -1.96 9.00 -5.33
C SER A 230 -1.78 9.70 -6.66
N ALA A 231 -2.56 9.31 -7.67
CA ALA A 231 -2.43 9.84 -9.03
C ALA A 231 -2.72 11.33 -9.13
N THR A 232 -3.49 11.90 -8.18
CA THR A 232 -3.84 13.32 -8.15
C THR A 232 -4.22 13.77 -6.74
N ASP A 233 -3.94 15.05 -6.42
CA ASP A 233 -4.46 15.73 -5.23
C ASP A 233 -5.90 16.24 -5.42
N TYR A 234 -6.44 16.21 -6.65
CA TYR A 234 -7.73 16.80 -7.04
C TYR A 234 -7.81 18.32 -6.83
N VAL A 235 -6.71 19.00 -6.73
CA VAL A 235 -6.61 20.46 -6.49
C VAL A 235 -5.67 21.09 -7.49
N GLU A 236 -6.08 22.22 -8.07
CA GLU A 236 -5.23 23.01 -8.97
C GLU A 236 -3.92 23.43 -8.28
N GLY A 237 -2.82 23.32 -8.99
CA GLY A 237 -1.48 23.57 -8.44
C GLY A 237 -0.95 22.49 -7.50
N GLY A 238 -1.65 21.37 -7.34
CA GLY A 238 -1.22 20.19 -6.60
C GLY A 238 -0.49 19.16 -7.44
N TRP A 239 -0.43 17.95 -6.93
CA TRP A 239 0.01 16.78 -7.67
C TRP A 239 -1.09 16.31 -8.62
N ASP A 240 -0.75 15.97 -9.86
CA ASP A 240 -1.71 15.61 -10.91
C ASP A 240 -1.28 14.33 -11.67
N LEU A 241 -2.16 13.88 -12.58
CA LEU A 241 -1.94 12.66 -13.35
C LEU A 241 -0.74 12.76 -14.30
N GLU A 242 -0.47 13.93 -14.88
CA GLU A 242 0.68 14.12 -15.76
C GLU A 242 2.00 13.93 -15.00
N GLN A 243 2.11 14.51 -13.81
CA GLN A 243 3.26 14.30 -12.92
C GLN A 243 3.36 12.83 -12.46
N SER A 244 2.21 12.15 -12.26
CA SER A 244 2.18 10.72 -11.91
C SER A 244 2.69 9.83 -13.05
N VAL A 245 2.41 10.17 -14.30
CA VAL A 245 2.97 9.48 -15.47
C VAL A 245 4.47 9.73 -15.57
N GLN A 246 4.92 10.98 -15.41
CA GLN A 246 6.36 11.31 -15.40
C GLN A 246 7.10 10.54 -14.28
N LEU A 247 6.54 10.50 -13.09
CA LEU A 247 7.07 9.69 -11.98
C LEU A 247 7.09 8.21 -12.34
N GLY A 248 6.04 7.69 -12.98
CA GLY A 248 5.92 6.30 -13.39
C GLY A 248 7.10 5.85 -14.27
N HIS A 249 7.52 6.65 -15.24
CA HIS A 249 8.71 6.37 -16.04
C HIS A 249 9.97 6.26 -15.18
N LEU A 250 10.17 7.21 -14.26
CA LEU A 250 11.33 7.22 -13.38
C LEU A 250 11.34 6.02 -12.40
N LEU A 251 10.17 5.58 -11.94
CA LEU A 251 10.01 4.40 -11.08
C LEU A 251 10.35 3.12 -11.85
N LYS A 252 9.82 2.97 -13.08
CA LYS A 252 10.11 1.82 -13.95
C LYS A 252 11.61 1.68 -14.24
N GLU A 253 12.29 2.77 -14.57
CA GLU A 253 13.75 2.80 -14.79
C GLU A 253 14.54 2.34 -13.56
N ARG A 254 13.97 2.47 -12.36
CA ARG A 254 14.58 2.08 -11.08
C ARG A 254 14.14 0.70 -10.59
N GLY A 255 13.51 -0.07 -11.46
CA GLY A 255 13.15 -1.46 -11.18
C GLY A 255 11.90 -1.64 -10.32
N VAL A 256 10.99 -0.68 -10.34
CA VAL A 256 9.61 -0.86 -9.85
C VAL A 256 8.87 -1.72 -10.87
N ASP A 257 8.24 -2.78 -10.39
CA ASP A 257 7.58 -3.77 -11.23
C ASP A 257 6.09 -3.51 -11.42
N LEU A 258 5.46 -2.87 -10.41
CA LEU A 258 4.04 -2.52 -10.46
C LEU A 258 3.77 -1.22 -9.70
N ILE A 259 2.88 -0.40 -10.25
CA ILE A 259 2.34 0.80 -9.58
C ILE A 259 0.92 0.50 -9.12
N ASP A 260 0.67 0.54 -7.80
CA ASP A 260 -0.66 0.48 -7.21
C ASP A 260 -1.27 1.89 -7.19
N VAL A 261 -2.35 2.08 -7.97
CA VAL A 261 -2.84 3.42 -8.31
C VAL A 261 -4.06 3.80 -7.50
N SER A 262 -3.85 4.69 -6.54
CA SER A 262 -4.88 5.34 -5.73
C SER A 262 -4.98 6.84 -6.06
N SER A 263 -5.61 7.65 -5.19
CA SER A 263 -5.73 9.09 -5.38
C SER A 263 -6.04 9.84 -4.08
N GLY A 264 -5.71 11.14 -4.04
CA GLY A 264 -6.06 12.06 -2.97
C GLY A 264 -5.35 11.80 -1.63
N GLY A 265 -5.91 12.36 -0.57
CA GLY A 265 -5.48 12.17 0.81
C GLY A 265 -4.44 13.20 1.32
N ASN A 266 -3.89 14.05 0.45
CA ASN A 266 -2.92 15.07 0.83
C ASN A 266 -3.58 16.39 1.32
N ILE A 267 -4.78 16.67 0.88
CA ILE A 267 -5.55 17.87 1.26
C ILE A 267 -6.86 17.47 1.91
N HIS A 268 -7.21 18.14 3.00
CA HIS A 268 -8.47 17.90 3.72
C HIS A 268 -9.67 18.50 2.96
N GLY A 269 -10.84 17.93 3.15
CA GLY A 269 -12.12 18.51 2.68
C GLY A 269 -12.34 18.47 1.16
N ILE A 270 -11.46 17.85 0.39
CA ILE A 270 -11.64 17.74 -1.06
C ILE A 270 -12.82 16.81 -1.37
N ARG A 271 -13.76 17.32 -2.14
CA ARG A 271 -14.89 16.53 -2.64
C ARG A 271 -14.46 15.71 -3.85
N ILE A 272 -14.35 14.39 -3.64
CA ILE A 272 -14.08 13.43 -4.72
C ILE A 272 -15.40 12.84 -5.17
N GLU A 273 -15.64 12.82 -6.48
CA GLU A 273 -16.81 12.15 -7.05
C GLU A 273 -16.61 10.63 -6.99
N LEU A 274 -17.27 10.02 -6.01
CA LEU A 274 -17.16 8.59 -5.77
C LEU A 274 -18.15 7.82 -6.65
N ARG A 275 -17.63 6.98 -7.54
CA ARG A 275 -18.38 6.02 -8.36
C ARG A 275 -17.65 4.67 -8.40
N PRO A 276 -18.32 3.56 -8.73
CA PRO A 276 -17.63 2.29 -8.91
C PRO A 276 -16.45 2.42 -9.87
N GLY A 277 -15.24 2.04 -9.41
CA GLY A 277 -14.02 2.11 -10.22
C GLY A 277 -13.48 3.53 -10.49
N TYR A 278 -13.79 4.52 -9.66
CA TYR A 278 -13.44 5.94 -9.89
C TYR A 278 -11.94 6.23 -10.08
N GLN A 279 -11.07 5.32 -9.68
CA GLN A 279 -9.60 5.45 -9.85
C GLN A 279 -9.05 4.61 -11.01
N VAL A 280 -9.87 3.80 -11.67
CA VAL A 280 -9.43 2.86 -12.72
C VAL A 280 -8.85 3.61 -13.92
N ASP A 281 -9.40 4.77 -14.29
CA ASP A 281 -8.90 5.59 -15.38
C ASP A 281 -7.45 6.05 -15.15
N PHE A 282 -7.07 6.32 -13.91
CA PHE A 282 -5.69 6.67 -13.55
C PHE A 282 -4.75 5.48 -13.74
N ALA A 283 -5.16 4.28 -13.31
CA ALA A 283 -4.38 3.07 -13.48
C ALA A 283 -4.20 2.74 -14.98
N SER A 284 -5.25 2.86 -15.76
CA SER A 284 -5.22 2.66 -17.22
C SER A 284 -4.26 3.63 -17.91
N THR A 285 -4.35 4.93 -17.61
CA THR A 285 -3.48 5.95 -18.19
C THR A 285 -2.01 5.70 -17.88
N ILE A 286 -1.69 5.39 -16.62
CA ILE A 286 -0.30 5.10 -16.22
C ILE A 286 0.19 3.82 -16.91
N ARG A 287 -0.63 2.78 -16.93
CA ARG A 287 -0.31 1.53 -17.61
C ARG A 287 0.01 1.73 -19.09
N GLU A 288 -0.84 2.46 -19.80
CA GLU A 288 -0.71 2.71 -21.23
C GLU A 288 0.50 3.59 -21.56
N GLN A 289 0.69 4.69 -20.83
CA GLN A 289 1.72 5.67 -21.16
C GLN A 289 3.10 5.26 -20.65
N VAL A 290 3.19 4.59 -19.49
CA VAL A 290 4.48 4.19 -18.91
C VAL A 290 4.89 2.77 -19.37
N GLY A 291 3.92 1.90 -19.62
CA GLY A 291 4.17 0.49 -19.92
C GLY A 291 4.76 -0.26 -18.74
N VAL A 292 4.28 0.02 -17.52
CA VAL A 292 4.53 -0.70 -16.26
C VAL A 292 3.25 -1.42 -15.85
N LEU A 293 3.37 -2.53 -15.11
CA LEU A 293 2.17 -3.18 -14.56
C LEU A 293 1.46 -2.23 -13.58
N THR A 294 0.13 -2.29 -13.55
CA THR A 294 -0.66 -1.51 -12.60
C THR A 294 -1.68 -2.37 -11.88
N SER A 295 -1.98 -2.00 -10.63
CA SER A 295 -3.18 -2.45 -9.94
C SER A 295 -4.16 -1.30 -9.79
N ALA A 296 -5.45 -1.62 -9.93
CA ALA A 296 -6.55 -0.67 -9.76
C ALA A 296 -7.26 -0.92 -8.43
N VAL A 297 -7.62 0.17 -7.75
CA VAL A 297 -8.40 0.17 -6.51
C VAL A 297 -9.49 1.25 -6.62
N GLY A 298 -10.51 1.20 -5.79
CA GLY A 298 -11.51 2.28 -5.68
C GLY A 298 -12.93 1.84 -6.02
N LEU A 299 -13.68 1.44 -4.99
CA LEU A 299 -15.06 0.96 -5.11
C LEU A 299 -15.20 -0.17 -6.16
N ILE A 300 -14.23 -1.07 -6.21
CA ILE A 300 -14.34 -2.34 -6.91
C ILE A 300 -14.90 -3.33 -5.88
N THR A 301 -16.12 -3.85 -6.13
CA THR A 301 -16.85 -4.67 -5.16
C THR A 301 -17.40 -5.95 -5.77
N GLU A 302 -17.70 -5.93 -7.08
CA GLU A 302 -18.38 -7.02 -7.78
C GLU A 302 -17.40 -7.80 -8.66
N ALA A 303 -17.61 -9.12 -8.78
CA ALA A 303 -16.78 -10.03 -9.58
C ALA A 303 -16.72 -9.59 -11.06
N HIS A 304 -17.87 -9.32 -11.66
CA HIS A 304 -17.97 -8.89 -13.06
C HIS A 304 -17.33 -7.51 -13.30
N GLN A 305 -17.38 -6.58 -12.30
CA GLN A 305 -16.68 -5.31 -12.38
C GLN A 305 -15.16 -5.52 -12.40
N ALA A 306 -14.65 -6.36 -11.51
CA ALA A 306 -13.23 -6.69 -11.42
C ALA A 306 -12.74 -7.38 -12.71
N GLU A 307 -13.51 -8.34 -13.24
CA GLU A 307 -13.20 -9.01 -14.50
C GLU A 307 -13.15 -8.04 -15.67
N ALA A 308 -14.16 -7.17 -15.84
CA ALA A 308 -14.22 -6.20 -16.93
C ALA A 308 -13.00 -5.26 -16.97
N ILE A 309 -12.55 -4.78 -15.80
CA ILE A 309 -11.34 -3.93 -15.71
C ILE A 309 -10.12 -4.63 -16.30
N LEU A 310 -9.97 -5.92 -16.04
CA LEU A 310 -8.85 -6.72 -16.50
C LEU A 310 -9.00 -7.13 -17.97
N GLU A 311 -10.19 -7.53 -18.41
CA GLU A 311 -10.49 -7.89 -19.81
C GLU A 311 -10.27 -6.72 -20.75
N GLU A 312 -10.71 -5.52 -20.35
CA GLU A 312 -10.50 -4.27 -21.08
C GLU A 312 -9.04 -3.80 -21.05
N GLY A 313 -8.16 -4.47 -20.31
CA GLY A 313 -6.74 -4.14 -20.20
C GLY A 313 -6.46 -2.85 -19.44
N ARG A 314 -7.38 -2.40 -18.58
CA ARG A 314 -7.26 -1.12 -17.85
C ARG A 314 -6.36 -1.23 -16.61
N ALA A 315 -6.10 -2.44 -16.13
CA ALA A 315 -5.13 -2.78 -15.10
C ALA A 315 -4.65 -4.21 -15.28
N ASP A 316 -3.61 -4.61 -14.57
CA ASP A 316 -3.08 -5.98 -14.57
C ASP A 316 -3.57 -6.81 -13.38
N ALA A 317 -3.97 -6.13 -12.30
CA ALA A 317 -4.61 -6.71 -11.12
C ALA A 317 -5.62 -5.72 -10.50
N VAL A 318 -6.48 -6.21 -9.61
CA VAL A 318 -7.38 -5.39 -8.82
C VAL A 318 -7.09 -5.55 -7.34
N MET A 319 -7.02 -4.43 -6.62
CA MET A 319 -6.91 -4.40 -5.17
C MET A 319 -8.25 -4.05 -4.54
N LEU A 320 -8.75 -4.94 -3.69
CA LEU A 320 -10.02 -4.75 -3.00
C LEU A 320 -9.76 -4.55 -1.50
N ALA A 321 -10.41 -3.55 -0.92
CA ALA A 321 -10.36 -3.25 0.51
C ALA A 321 -11.64 -3.69 1.21
N ARG A 322 -12.65 -2.81 1.25
CA ARG A 322 -13.91 -3.03 1.98
C ARG A 322 -14.71 -4.26 1.52
N ALA A 323 -14.52 -4.74 0.28
CA ALA A 323 -15.12 -5.97 -0.18
C ALA A 323 -14.58 -7.17 0.61
N PHE A 324 -13.26 -7.27 0.75
CA PHE A 324 -12.63 -8.30 1.59
C PHE A 324 -12.93 -8.14 3.09
N LEU A 325 -13.02 -6.90 3.61
CA LEU A 325 -13.44 -6.72 5.02
C LEU A 325 -14.84 -7.24 5.29
N ARG A 326 -15.77 -7.10 4.34
CA ARG A 326 -17.13 -7.63 4.47
C ARG A 326 -17.19 -9.14 4.28
N ASN A 327 -16.38 -9.65 3.37
CA ASN A 327 -16.33 -11.06 3.03
C ASN A 327 -14.88 -11.50 2.78
N PRO A 328 -14.19 -12.09 3.75
CA PRO A 328 -12.84 -12.60 3.57
C PRO A 328 -12.71 -13.67 2.47
N HIS A 329 -13.81 -14.35 2.12
CA HIS A 329 -13.90 -15.34 1.05
C HIS A 329 -14.38 -14.78 -0.29
N TRP A 330 -14.28 -13.46 -0.47
CA TRP A 330 -14.72 -12.78 -1.69
C TRP A 330 -14.14 -13.40 -2.97
N ALA A 331 -12.86 -13.78 -2.95
CA ALA A 331 -12.23 -14.36 -4.15
C ALA A 331 -12.85 -15.72 -4.52
N ASN A 332 -13.17 -16.56 -3.54
CA ASN A 332 -13.85 -17.83 -3.77
C ASN A 332 -15.26 -17.63 -4.37
N GLU A 333 -16.04 -16.70 -3.81
CA GLU A 333 -17.38 -16.39 -4.33
C GLU A 333 -17.33 -15.75 -5.72
N ALA A 334 -16.36 -14.84 -5.95
CA ALA A 334 -16.16 -14.22 -7.25
C ALA A 334 -15.80 -15.26 -8.33
N ALA A 335 -14.99 -16.27 -7.99
CA ALA A 335 -14.68 -17.35 -8.90
C ALA A 335 -15.94 -18.15 -9.27
N GLU A 336 -16.78 -18.49 -8.29
CA GLU A 336 -18.06 -19.18 -8.55
C GLU A 336 -19.00 -18.34 -9.42
N GLN A 337 -19.11 -17.03 -9.17
CA GLN A 337 -19.95 -16.11 -9.96
C GLN A 337 -19.48 -16.00 -11.42
N LEU A 338 -18.19 -16.11 -11.67
CA LEU A 338 -17.60 -16.08 -13.01
C LEU A 338 -17.50 -17.47 -13.67
N GLY A 339 -18.01 -18.50 -13.01
CA GLY A 339 -17.95 -19.88 -13.52
C GLY A 339 -16.55 -20.50 -13.46
N ASP A 340 -15.68 -19.96 -12.65
CA ASP A 340 -14.32 -20.45 -12.44
C ASP A 340 -14.20 -21.26 -11.14
N PHE A 341 -13.07 -21.95 -11.02
CA PHE A 341 -12.71 -22.70 -9.84
C PHE A 341 -11.32 -22.30 -9.35
N ILE A 342 -11.24 -21.83 -8.09
CA ILE A 342 -10.00 -21.71 -7.34
C ILE A 342 -10.02 -22.67 -6.14
N GLY A 343 -8.85 -23.09 -5.69
CA GLY A 343 -8.75 -24.04 -4.58
C GLY A 343 -9.38 -23.50 -3.30
N TRP A 344 -10.18 -24.34 -2.64
CA TRP A 344 -10.68 -24.09 -1.30
C TRP A 344 -9.83 -24.83 -0.27
N PRO A 345 -9.64 -24.32 0.96
CA PRO A 345 -9.07 -25.12 2.04
C PRO A 345 -9.89 -26.42 2.23
N LYS A 346 -9.20 -27.52 2.47
CA LYS A 346 -9.87 -28.83 2.65
C LYS A 346 -10.96 -28.80 3.72
N GLN A 347 -10.77 -27.98 4.77
CA GLN A 347 -11.72 -27.79 5.86
C GLN A 347 -13.04 -27.17 5.39
N TYR A 348 -13.01 -26.38 4.33
CA TYR A 348 -14.16 -25.65 3.77
C TYR A 348 -14.71 -26.28 2.48
N GLU A 349 -14.12 -27.35 1.97
CA GLU A 349 -14.48 -27.97 0.69
C GLU A 349 -15.97 -28.37 0.60
N ARG A 350 -16.59 -28.72 1.74
CA ARG A 350 -18.02 -29.03 1.81
C ARG A 350 -18.95 -27.82 1.70
N ALA A 351 -18.42 -26.61 1.84
CA ALA A 351 -19.19 -25.37 1.70
C ALA A 351 -19.30 -24.90 0.24
N ARG A 352 -18.58 -25.55 -0.68
CA ARG A 352 -18.66 -25.23 -2.12
C ARG A 352 -20.07 -25.45 -2.65
N THR A 353 -20.55 -24.48 -3.42
CA THR A 353 -21.77 -24.64 -4.20
C THR A 353 -21.47 -25.58 -5.36
N LEU A 354 -21.99 -26.81 -5.28
CA LEU A 354 -21.93 -27.74 -6.40
C LEU A 354 -22.96 -27.28 -7.45
N HIS A 355 -22.52 -26.55 -8.47
CA HIS A 355 -23.35 -26.41 -9.66
C HIS A 355 -23.49 -27.81 -10.31
N ARG A 356 -24.65 -28.42 -10.10
CA ARG A 356 -25.04 -29.65 -10.76
C ARG A 356 -25.54 -29.36 -12.17
#